data_c109a1e98f9487a51db64f59193e8043
#
_entry.id   c109a1e98f9487a51db64f59193e8043
#
_cell.length_a   1.000
_cell.length_b   1.000
_cell.length_c   1.000
_cell.angle_alpha   90.00
_cell.angle_beta   90.00
_cell.angle_gamma   90.00
#
_symmetry.space_group_name_H-M   'P 1'
#
loop_
_entity.id
_entity.type
_entity.pdbx_description
1 polymer ?
#
loop_
_entity_poly.entity_id
_entity_poly.type
_entity_poly.pdbx_seq_one_letter_code
_entity_poly.pdbx_strand_id
1 'polypeptide(L)'
;GFMLQDRGEMFSLDPNHMNSLIGGKRPFHTIIPAFITKNNKPLVSFGLMGGAMQPQGHAQIVINLIDFKMNLQEAGDAPRIRHAGSSQPTGEKMTDGGYLSLEKGISAEEILKLEKLGHKFQYDLGGFGGYQAIMLKDNVYIGASESRKDGHASGY
;
A
#
# COMPACT_ATOMS: atom_id res chain seq x y z
N GLY A 1 11.22 16.58 -21.71
CA GLY A 1 10.52 17.03 -20.54
C GLY A 1 10.47 15.95 -19.45
N PHE A 2 10.15 16.33 -18.26
CA PHE A 2 9.93 15.41 -17.12
C PHE A 2 8.78 15.93 -16.27
N MET A 3 8.11 15.03 -15.58
CA MET A 3 7.05 15.38 -14.66
C MET A 3 7.63 15.87 -13.35
N LEU A 4 7.10 16.98 -12.83
CA LEU A 4 7.39 17.45 -11.49
C LEU A 4 6.42 16.78 -10.50
N GLN A 5 6.90 16.50 -9.30
CA GLN A 5 6.06 16.01 -8.22
C GLN A 5 5.30 17.18 -7.57
N ASP A 6 4.12 16.91 -7.03
CA ASP A 6 3.21 17.91 -6.44
C ASP A 6 3.03 17.78 -4.93
N ARG A 7 4.03 17.24 -4.23
CA ARG A 7 3.96 16.98 -2.77
C ARG A 7 3.63 18.22 -1.94
N GLY A 8 3.81 19.41 -2.50
CA GLY A 8 3.45 20.67 -1.85
C GLY A 8 1.94 20.80 -1.57
N GLU A 9 1.07 20.15 -2.34
CA GLU A 9 -0.38 20.18 -2.11
C GLU A 9 -0.79 19.56 -0.76
N MET A 10 0.06 18.72 -0.18
CA MET A 10 -0.21 18.04 1.09
C MET A 10 0.06 18.89 2.32
N PHE A 11 0.56 20.13 2.19
CA PHE A 11 0.66 21.04 3.32
C PHE A 11 -0.73 21.53 3.76
N SER A 12 -0.91 21.67 5.07
CA SER A 12 -2.09 22.34 5.63
C SER A 12 -1.97 23.84 5.44
N LEU A 13 -3.06 24.50 5.06
CA LEU A 13 -3.17 25.96 5.01
C LEU A 13 -3.48 26.59 6.37
N ASP A 14 -3.83 25.78 7.38
CA ASP A 14 -3.97 26.24 8.76
C ASP A 14 -2.57 26.53 9.34
N PRO A 15 -2.27 27.80 9.70
CA PRO A 15 -0.96 28.18 10.24
C PRO A 15 -0.66 27.52 11.59
N ASN A 16 -1.66 27.04 12.32
CA ASN A 16 -1.49 26.37 13.61
C ASN A 16 -1.30 24.84 13.47
N HIS A 17 -1.45 24.31 12.27
CA HIS A 17 -1.28 22.88 12.04
C HIS A 17 0.19 22.49 11.99
N MET A 18 0.57 21.33 12.54
CA MET A 18 1.96 20.85 12.52
C MET A 18 2.53 20.73 11.12
N ASN A 19 1.69 20.41 10.13
CA ASN A 19 2.05 20.31 8.71
C ASN A 19 1.69 21.58 7.91
N SER A 20 1.71 22.76 8.55
CA SER A 20 1.42 24.03 7.89
C SER A 20 2.44 24.36 6.82
N LEU A 21 2.00 25.07 5.78
CA LEU A 21 2.87 25.58 4.69
C LEU A 21 3.78 26.69 5.23
N ILE A 22 5.06 26.39 5.39
CA ILE A 22 6.09 27.32 5.85
C ILE A 22 7.30 27.20 4.92
N GLY A 23 7.92 28.34 4.58
CA GLY A 23 9.13 28.37 3.75
C GLY A 23 10.26 27.52 4.35
N GLY A 24 10.98 26.79 3.51
CA GLY A 24 12.07 25.89 3.90
C GLY A 24 11.65 24.56 4.53
N LYS A 25 10.38 24.33 4.77
CA LYS A 25 9.86 23.08 5.31
C LYS A 25 9.78 21.99 4.23
N ARG A 26 10.12 20.75 4.59
CA ARG A 26 9.97 19.60 3.71
C ARG A 26 8.49 19.19 3.60
N PRO A 27 7.97 18.89 2.40
CA PRO A 27 6.63 18.34 2.24
C PRO A 27 6.51 16.95 2.86
N PHE A 28 5.30 16.54 3.19
CA PHE A 28 5.00 15.19 3.63
C PHE A 28 5.42 14.17 2.56
N HIS A 29 6.29 13.24 2.94
CA HIS A 29 6.83 12.26 2.00
C HIS A 29 5.90 11.06 1.86
N THR A 30 5.62 10.63 0.63
CA THR A 30 4.64 9.58 0.32
C THR A 30 5.25 8.33 -0.31
N ILE A 31 6.54 8.34 -0.68
CA ILE A 31 7.20 7.17 -1.27
C ILE A 31 7.81 6.35 -0.14
N ILE A 32 7.40 5.10 -0.01
CA ILE A 32 7.82 4.19 1.05
C ILE A 32 8.29 2.84 0.47
N PRO A 33 9.47 2.78 -0.18
CA PRO A 33 10.02 1.51 -0.64
C PRO A 33 10.30 0.60 0.57
N ALA A 34 10.15 -0.72 0.38
CA ALA A 34 10.35 -1.69 1.43
C ALA A 34 11.44 -2.71 1.08
N PHE A 35 12.09 -3.21 2.11
CA PHE A 35 13.15 -4.20 1.96
C PHE A 35 13.09 -5.22 3.10
N ILE A 36 13.07 -6.50 2.76
CA ILE A 36 13.08 -7.61 3.72
C ILE A 36 14.48 -8.23 3.72
N THR A 37 15.03 -8.41 4.90
CA THR A 37 16.27 -9.17 5.12
C THR A 37 16.00 -10.41 5.95
N LYS A 38 16.78 -11.47 5.73
CA LYS A 38 16.77 -12.68 6.54
C LYS A 38 18.19 -13.05 6.90
N ASN A 39 18.50 -13.21 8.21
CA ASN A 39 19.85 -13.51 8.69
C ASN A 39 20.90 -12.50 8.16
N ASN A 40 20.57 -11.21 8.18
CA ASN A 40 21.39 -10.10 7.69
C ASN A 40 21.71 -10.17 6.16
N LYS A 41 20.95 -10.95 5.40
CA LYS A 41 21.10 -11.03 3.94
C LYS A 41 19.85 -10.47 3.26
N PRO A 42 20.00 -9.84 2.08
CA PRO A 42 18.87 -9.43 1.25
C PRO A 42 17.95 -10.61 0.93
N LEU A 43 16.64 -10.39 1.04
CA LEU A 43 15.64 -11.38 0.65
C LEU A 43 14.69 -10.82 -0.40
N VAL A 44 13.98 -9.72 -0.10
CA VAL A 44 13.00 -9.12 -1.01
C VAL A 44 13.13 -7.60 -0.99
N SER A 45 13.23 -7.00 -2.16
CA SER A 45 12.98 -5.57 -2.37
C SER A 45 11.60 -5.44 -3.01
N PHE A 46 10.72 -4.60 -2.44
CA PHE A 46 9.39 -4.43 -2.98
C PHE A 46 8.80 -3.04 -2.69
N GLY A 47 7.75 -2.72 -3.40
CA GLY A 47 6.95 -1.54 -3.15
C GLY A 47 5.52 -1.77 -3.62
N LEU A 48 4.61 -1.02 -3.05
CA LEU A 48 3.21 -1.00 -3.43
C LEU A 48 2.76 0.45 -3.43
N MET A 49 2.69 1.09 -4.61
CA MET A 49 2.23 2.47 -4.74
C MET A 49 0.73 2.57 -4.51
N GLY A 50 0.21 3.74 -4.16
CA GLY A 50 -1.24 3.94 -3.99
C GLY A 50 -1.62 4.91 -2.87
N GLY A 51 -0.79 5.90 -2.56
CA GLY A 51 -1.09 6.90 -1.53
C GLY A 51 -1.29 6.25 -0.15
N ALA A 52 -2.42 6.49 0.49
CA ALA A 52 -2.76 5.91 1.80
C ALA A 52 -2.91 4.38 1.80
N MET A 53 -2.99 3.75 0.64
CA MET A 53 -2.96 2.28 0.51
C MET A 53 -1.56 1.70 0.76
N GLN A 54 -0.49 2.48 0.62
CA GLN A 54 0.88 1.95 0.70
C GLN A 54 1.18 1.22 2.01
N PRO A 55 0.97 1.78 3.22
CA PRO A 55 1.26 1.06 4.47
C PRO A 55 0.43 -0.22 4.60
N GLN A 56 -0.84 -0.14 4.24
CA GLN A 56 -1.78 -1.25 4.32
C GLN A 56 -1.41 -2.37 3.35
N GLY A 57 -1.08 -2.01 2.11
CA GLY A 57 -0.68 -2.96 1.09
C GLY A 57 0.66 -3.63 1.40
N HIS A 58 1.65 -2.87 1.89
CA HIS A 58 2.93 -3.44 2.34
C HIS A 58 2.73 -4.49 3.43
N ALA A 59 1.88 -4.21 4.43
CA ALA A 59 1.57 -5.18 5.48
C ALA A 59 0.94 -6.47 4.91
N GLN A 60 -0.02 -6.33 3.99
CA GLN A 60 -0.67 -7.48 3.34
C GLN A 60 0.33 -8.30 2.51
N ILE A 61 1.22 -7.66 1.75
CA ILE A 61 2.28 -8.36 1.00
C ILE A 61 3.19 -9.14 1.94
N VAL A 62 3.62 -8.56 3.06
CA VAL A 62 4.49 -9.26 4.03
C VAL A 62 3.76 -10.46 4.64
N ILE A 63 2.50 -10.32 5.04
CA ILE A 63 1.67 -11.40 5.56
C ILE A 63 1.53 -12.52 4.52
N ASN A 64 1.22 -12.17 3.27
CA ASN A 64 1.08 -13.14 2.19
C ASN A 64 2.38 -13.95 1.97
N LEU A 65 3.52 -13.28 1.95
CA LEU A 65 4.82 -13.93 1.77
C LEU A 65 5.25 -14.76 2.99
N ILE A 66 5.07 -14.22 4.21
CA ILE A 66 5.67 -14.82 5.41
C ILE A 66 4.72 -15.78 6.10
N ASP A 67 3.45 -15.42 6.30
CA ASP A 67 2.49 -16.24 7.04
C ASP A 67 1.78 -17.24 6.13
N PHE A 68 1.29 -16.79 4.97
CA PHE A 68 0.60 -17.66 4.02
C PHE A 68 1.54 -18.39 3.05
N LYS A 69 2.85 -18.09 3.05
CA LYS A 69 3.87 -18.77 2.22
C LYS A 69 3.59 -18.70 0.71
N MET A 70 2.89 -17.68 0.28
CA MET A 70 2.63 -17.43 -1.14
C MET A 70 3.95 -17.16 -1.88
N ASN A 71 4.02 -17.53 -3.14
CA ASN A 71 5.13 -17.10 -3.98
C ASN A 71 5.05 -15.58 -4.27
N LEU A 72 6.09 -15.03 -4.88
CA LEU A 72 6.23 -13.58 -5.05
C LEU A 72 5.09 -12.98 -5.90
N GLN A 73 4.65 -13.67 -6.96
CA GLN A 73 3.55 -13.22 -7.80
C GLN A 73 2.19 -13.42 -7.13
N GLU A 74 1.95 -14.58 -6.53
CA GLU A 74 0.72 -14.87 -5.78
C GLU A 74 0.48 -13.85 -4.68
N ALA A 75 1.54 -13.45 -3.95
CA ALA A 75 1.43 -12.44 -2.89
C ALA A 75 0.95 -11.08 -3.42
N GLY A 76 1.35 -10.73 -4.65
CA GLY A 76 0.89 -9.54 -5.33
C GLY A 76 -0.52 -9.63 -5.89
N ASP A 77 -0.90 -10.80 -6.43
CA ASP A 77 -2.19 -11.03 -7.08
C ASP A 77 -3.33 -11.31 -6.10
N ALA A 78 -3.01 -11.70 -4.87
CA ALA A 78 -4.00 -11.95 -3.83
C ALA A 78 -4.94 -10.75 -3.62
N PRO A 79 -6.24 -10.99 -3.35
CA PRO A 79 -7.20 -9.93 -3.11
C PRO A 79 -6.79 -9.07 -1.91
N ARG A 80 -6.89 -7.75 -2.08
CA ARG A 80 -6.49 -6.76 -1.07
C ARG A 80 -7.69 -6.15 -0.36
N ILE A 81 -7.41 -5.70 0.85
CA ILE A 81 -8.31 -4.88 1.68
C ILE A 81 -7.73 -3.48 1.71
N ARG A 82 -8.58 -2.47 1.62
CA ARG A 82 -8.23 -1.07 1.80
C ARG A 82 -9.15 -0.43 2.83
N HIS A 83 -8.59 0.16 3.86
CA HIS A 83 -9.31 1.04 4.79
C HIS A 83 -9.24 2.48 4.28
N ALA A 84 -10.36 3.18 4.28
CA ALA A 84 -10.47 4.60 3.96
C ALA A 84 -11.17 5.37 5.08
N GLY A 85 -11.07 6.71 5.04
CA GLY A 85 -11.62 7.57 6.10
C GLY A 85 -10.67 7.80 7.27
N SER A 86 -9.38 7.46 7.13
CA SER A 86 -8.36 7.79 8.13
C SER A 86 -8.05 9.29 8.16
N SER A 87 -7.51 9.77 9.29
CA SER A 87 -6.99 11.13 9.41
C SER A 87 -5.91 11.41 8.34
N GLN A 88 -5.88 12.64 7.82
CA GLN A 88 -5.01 13.05 6.73
C GLN A 88 -3.94 14.05 7.19
N PRO A 89 -2.78 14.13 6.51
CA PRO A 89 -1.73 15.10 6.84
C PRO A 89 -2.16 16.56 6.60
N THR A 90 -3.19 16.78 5.79
CA THR A 90 -3.81 18.10 5.53
C THR A 90 -4.66 18.64 6.69
N GLY A 91 -4.91 17.82 7.71
CA GLY A 91 -5.64 18.21 8.92
C GLY A 91 -7.00 17.56 9.10
N GLU A 92 -7.51 16.87 8.10
CA GLU A 92 -8.74 16.08 8.23
C GLU A 92 -8.59 15.00 9.29
N LYS A 93 -9.59 14.88 10.18
CA LYS A 93 -9.58 13.89 11.25
C LYS A 93 -10.65 12.83 11.01
N MET A 94 -10.30 11.58 11.26
CA MET A 94 -11.25 10.47 11.28
C MET A 94 -12.26 10.68 12.42
N THR A 95 -13.55 10.56 12.11
CA THR A 95 -14.64 10.79 13.06
C THR A 95 -15.50 9.56 13.34
N ASP A 96 -15.52 8.59 12.44
CA ASP A 96 -16.49 7.48 12.48
C ASP A 96 -15.87 6.10 12.23
N GLY A 97 -14.53 5.97 12.28
CA GLY A 97 -13.81 4.73 12.03
C GLY A 97 -13.61 4.39 10.56
N GLY A 98 -14.18 5.19 9.64
CA GLY A 98 -14.05 4.95 8.19
C GLY A 98 -14.75 3.69 7.69
N TYR A 99 -14.27 3.15 6.57
CA TYR A 99 -14.83 1.96 5.93
C TYR A 99 -13.76 1.09 5.27
N LEU A 100 -14.13 -0.15 4.98
CA LEU A 100 -13.31 -1.11 4.24
C LEU A 100 -13.81 -1.26 2.79
N SER A 101 -12.89 -1.22 1.86
CA SER A 101 -13.10 -1.67 0.48
C SER A 101 -12.37 -2.99 0.27
N LEU A 102 -13.04 -3.94 -0.38
CA LEU A 102 -12.52 -5.29 -0.59
C LEU A 102 -12.47 -5.59 -2.08
N GLU A 103 -11.37 -6.22 -2.51
CA GLU A 103 -11.31 -6.79 -3.85
C GLU A 103 -12.15 -8.07 -3.97
N LYS A 104 -12.51 -8.40 -5.19
CA LYS A 104 -13.12 -9.70 -5.51
C LYS A 104 -12.17 -10.83 -5.12
N GLY A 105 -12.71 -11.88 -4.49
CA GLY A 105 -11.93 -13.03 -4.01
C GLY A 105 -11.97 -13.20 -2.49
N ILE A 106 -12.39 -12.17 -1.75
CA ILE A 106 -12.72 -12.32 -0.32
C ILE A 106 -14.13 -12.90 -0.22
N SER A 107 -14.28 -13.98 0.56
CA SER A 107 -15.54 -14.73 0.63
C SER A 107 -16.66 -13.94 1.32
N ALA A 108 -17.90 -14.16 0.91
CA ALA A 108 -19.06 -13.56 1.55
C ALA A 108 -19.16 -13.93 3.05
N GLU A 109 -18.70 -15.11 3.43
CA GLU A 109 -18.67 -15.55 4.83
C GLU A 109 -17.73 -14.67 5.66
N GLU A 110 -16.54 -14.36 5.15
CA GLU A 110 -15.58 -13.48 5.84
C GLU A 110 -16.12 -12.03 5.92
N ILE A 111 -16.77 -11.55 4.87
CA ILE A 111 -17.41 -10.23 4.87
C ILE A 111 -18.47 -10.16 5.99
N LEU A 112 -19.33 -11.17 6.11
CA LEU A 112 -20.35 -11.23 7.17
C LEU A 112 -19.73 -11.28 8.58
N LYS A 113 -18.59 -11.95 8.74
CA LYS A 113 -17.86 -11.96 10.03
C LYS A 113 -17.34 -10.58 10.39
N LEU A 114 -16.76 -9.87 9.41
CA LEU A 114 -16.25 -8.52 9.58
C LEU A 114 -17.39 -7.52 9.89
N GLU A 115 -18.56 -7.64 9.22
CA GLU A 115 -19.74 -6.83 9.51
C GLU A 115 -20.23 -7.02 10.95
N LYS A 116 -20.26 -8.26 11.44
CA LYS A 116 -20.61 -8.56 12.84
C LYS A 116 -19.63 -7.97 13.86
N LEU A 117 -18.38 -7.73 13.46
CA LEU A 117 -17.37 -7.03 14.26
C LEU A 117 -17.51 -5.50 14.17
N GLY A 118 -18.46 -4.98 13.39
CA GLY A 118 -18.76 -3.57 13.27
C GLY A 118 -18.04 -2.85 12.13
N HIS A 119 -17.37 -3.58 11.24
CA HIS A 119 -16.77 -2.97 10.05
C HIS A 119 -17.84 -2.53 9.06
N LYS A 120 -17.65 -1.34 8.50
CA LYS A 120 -18.49 -0.79 7.43
C LYS A 120 -17.81 -1.04 6.10
N PHE A 121 -18.57 -1.35 5.06
CA PHE A 121 -18.05 -1.61 3.72
C PHE A 121 -18.52 -0.57 2.70
N GLN A 122 -17.63 -0.26 1.78
CA GLN A 122 -17.92 0.51 0.59
C GLN A 122 -17.27 -0.17 -0.61
N TYR A 123 -17.99 -0.26 -1.71
CA TYR A 123 -17.46 -0.85 -2.94
C TYR A 123 -16.82 0.23 -3.80
N ASP A 124 -15.48 0.23 -3.83
CA ASP A 124 -14.70 1.11 -4.66
C ASP A 124 -14.19 0.37 -5.90
N LEU A 125 -14.23 1.03 -7.04
CA LEU A 125 -13.69 0.52 -8.30
C LEU A 125 -12.19 0.84 -8.41
N GLY A 126 -11.37 0.20 -7.58
CA GLY A 126 -9.90 0.37 -7.61
C GLY A 126 -9.31 0.99 -6.35
N GLY A 127 -8.10 1.54 -6.47
CA GLY A 127 -7.39 2.14 -5.32
C GLY A 127 -6.64 1.14 -4.45
N PHE A 128 -6.45 -0.11 -4.90
CA PHE A 128 -5.77 -1.18 -4.17
C PHE A 128 -4.26 -1.22 -4.40
N GLY A 129 -3.72 -0.17 -5.01
CA GLY A 129 -2.29 0.00 -5.22
C GLY A 129 -1.73 -0.71 -6.44
N GLY A 130 -0.41 -0.72 -6.54
CA GLY A 130 0.33 -1.40 -7.59
C GLY A 130 1.65 -1.93 -7.04
N TYR A 131 1.83 -3.25 -7.06
CA TYR A 131 2.93 -3.98 -6.48
C TYR A 131 4.04 -4.27 -7.49
N GLN A 132 5.28 -4.13 -7.06
CA GLN A 132 6.47 -4.58 -7.80
C GLN A 132 7.45 -5.16 -6.80
N ALA A 133 8.07 -6.29 -7.13
CA ALA A 133 9.03 -6.91 -6.24
C ALA A 133 10.14 -7.67 -6.97
N ILE A 134 11.29 -7.77 -6.29
CA ILE A 134 12.39 -8.66 -6.65
C ILE A 134 12.81 -9.43 -5.41
N MET A 135 12.86 -10.76 -5.51
CA MET A 135 13.35 -11.67 -4.47
C MET A 135 14.69 -12.27 -4.90
N LEU A 136 15.62 -12.34 -3.97
CA LEU A 136 16.85 -13.15 -4.14
C LEU A 136 16.65 -14.52 -3.50
N LYS A 137 16.65 -15.57 -4.28
CA LYS A 137 16.54 -16.96 -3.82
C LYS A 137 17.56 -17.84 -4.58
N ASP A 138 18.37 -18.56 -3.86
CA ASP A 138 19.37 -19.49 -4.42
C ASP A 138 20.27 -18.85 -5.51
N ASN A 139 20.73 -17.61 -5.26
CA ASN A 139 21.49 -16.76 -6.19
C ASN A 139 20.77 -16.41 -7.50
N VAL A 140 19.45 -16.55 -7.55
CA VAL A 140 18.62 -16.14 -8.68
C VAL A 140 17.69 -15.00 -8.25
N TYR A 141 17.56 -13.98 -9.09
CA TYR A 141 16.57 -12.93 -8.92
C TYR A 141 15.24 -13.38 -9.54
N ILE A 142 14.20 -13.32 -8.73
CA ILE A 142 12.83 -13.62 -9.14
C ILE A 142 12.05 -12.30 -9.10
N GLY A 143 11.52 -11.86 -10.23
CA GLY A 143 10.71 -10.66 -10.36
C GLY A 143 9.22 -10.98 -10.27
N ALA A 144 8.43 -10.05 -9.72
CA ALA A 144 6.97 -10.06 -9.81
C ALA A 144 6.47 -8.66 -10.16
N SER A 145 5.43 -8.62 -10.98
CA SER A 145 4.82 -7.38 -11.46
C SER A 145 3.31 -7.39 -11.22
N GLU A 146 2.76 -6.22 -10.96
CA GLU A 146 1.35 -6.01 -10.63
C GLU A 146 0.42 -6.36 -11.79
N SER A 147 -0.57 -7.22 -11.54
CA SER A 147 -1.60 -7.58 -12.53
C SER A 147 -2.70 -6.51 -12.70
N ARG A 148 -2.84 -5.58 -11.72
CA ARG A 148 -3.83 -4.49 -11.75
C ARG A 148 -3.32 -3.25 -12.49
N LYS A 149 -2.06 -3.23 -12.90
CA LYS A 149 -1.37 -2.10 -13.51
C LYS A 149 -0.58 -2.55 -14.74
N ASP A 150 -0.22 -1.57 -15.54
CA ASP A 150 0.74 -1.78 -16.61
C ASP A 150 2.15 -1.89 -16.01
N GLY A 151 2.79 -3.00 -16.23
CA GLY A 151 4.13 -3.26 -15.70
C GLY A 151 4.69 -4.58 -16.20
N HIS A 152 6.01 -4.70 -16.16
CA HIS A 152 6.69 -5.91 -16.60
C HIS A 152 7.97 -6.13 -15.80
N ALA A 153 8.16 -7.36 -15.32
CA ALA A 153 9.43 -7.81 -14.78
C ALA A 153 10.18 -8.56 -15.91
N SER A 154 11.35 -8.07 -16.28
CA SER A 154 12.23 -8.72 -17.27
C SER A 154 13.56 -9.07 -16.67
N GLY A 155 14.13 -10.17 -17.16
CA GLY A 155 15.44 -10.65 -16.76
C GLY A 155 16.25 -11.18 -17.95
N TYR A 156 17.50 -11.51 -17.69
CA TYR A 156 18.43 -12.09 -18.66
C TYR A 156 19.28 -13.15 -17.97
#